data_4543c7ad8489c2c1064a8e1eb33cece3
#
_entry.id   4543c7ad8489c2c1064a8e1eb33cece3
#
_cell.length_a   1.000
_cell.length_b   1.000
_cell.length_c   1.000
_cell.angle_alpha   90.00
_cell.angle_beta   90.00
_cell.angle_gamma   90.00
#
_symmetry.space_group_name_H-M   'P 1'
#
loop_
_entity.id
_entity.type
_entity.pdbx_description
1 polymer ?
#
loop_
_entity_poly.entity_id
_entity_poly.type
_entity_poly.pdbx_seq_one_letter_code
_entity_poly.pdbx_strand_id
1 'polypeptide(L)'
;MGSKTPCALVVMGVSGSGKSTVSESLAARLGWAYEDGDRFHPASNVAKMSAGHPLTDEDRWPWLQAIADKIDRLSASGERAVIACSALKRVYRDILVHGRDDIRIVFLDGTQDLIADRLAARKGHFMPPDLLASQFRTLERPSPNERPIIVSIDAPVERIVDDIVSQLNLVSP
;
A
#
# COMPACT_ATOMS: atom_id res chain seq x y z
N MET A 1 -25.02 -7.68 -10.68
CA MET A 1 -24.67 -6.31 -10.29
C MET A 1 -23.18 -6.09 -10.46
N GLY A 2 -22.81 -5.16 -11.31
CA GLY A 2 -21.41 -4.84 -11.50
C GLY A 2 -20.80 -4.28 -10.22
N SER A 3 -19.59 -4.72 -9.85
CA SER A 3 -18.88 -4.15 -8.74
C SER A 3 -18.55 -2.68 -9.07
N LYS A 4 -18.82 -1.79 -8.14
CA LYS A 4 -18.53 -0.38 -8.28
C LYS A 4 -17.03 -0.19 -8.42
N THR A 5 -16.59 0.60 -9.40
CA THR A 5 -15.17 0.93 -9.54
C THR A 5 -14.71 1.70 -8.32
N PRO A 6 -13.65 1.26 -7.63
CA PRO A 6 -13.16 1.98 -6.46
C PRO A 6 -12.58 3.34 -6.82
N CYS A 7 -12.65 4.29 -5.91
CA CYS A 7 -11.99 5.58 -6.07
C CYS A 7 -10.52 5.52 -5.66
N ALA A 8 -10.16 4.55 -4.83
CA ALA A 8 -8.79 4.38 -4.36
C ALA A 8 -8.42 2.91 -4.24
N LEU A 9 -7.20 2.60 -4.65
CA LEU A 9 -6.54 1.32 -4.38
C LEU A 9 -5.39 1.62 -3.43
N VAL A 10 -5.38 0.97 -2.27
CA VAL A 10 -4.28 1.08 -1.32
C VAL A 10 -3.39 -0.15 -1.49
N VAL A 11 -2.20 0.05 -2.03
CA VAL A 11 -1.23 -1.02 -2.25
C VAL A 11 -0.38 -1.14 -0.99
N MET A 12 -0.57 -2.21 -0.25
CA MET A 12 0.10 -2.44 1.02
C MET A 12 1.14 -3.55 0.92
N GLY A 13 2.04 -3.56 1.86
CA GLY A 13 3.08 -4.58 1.99
C GLY A 13 4.25 -4.08 2.81
N VAL A 14 5.16 -4.99 3.14
CA VAL A 14 6.38 -4.63 3.87
C VAL A 14 7.33 -3.84 2.97
N SER A 15 8.33 -3.18 3.56
CA SER A 15 9.39 -2.52 2.80
C SER A 15 10.08 -3.52 1.88
N GLY A 16 10.38 -3.09 0.67
CA GLY A 16 11.02 -3.97 -0.32
C GLY A 16 10.06 -4.87 -1.10
N SER A 17 8.77 -4.81 -0.82
CA SER A 17 7.78 -5.59 -1.57
C SER A 17 7.49 -5.02 -2.96
N GLY A 18 7.94 -3.80 -3.26
CA GLY A 18 7.75 -3.17 -4.56
C GLY A 18 6.54 -2.26 -4.65
N LYS A 19 6.03 -1.77 -3.52
CA LYS A 19 4.82 -0.96 -3.47
C LYS A 19 4.85 0.24 -4.43
N SER A 20 5.93 1.01 -4.41
CA SER A 20 6.03 2.21 -5.25
C SER A 20 6.03 1.85 -6.74
N THR A 21 6.87 0.88 -7.12
CA THR A 21 7.00 0.45 -8.52
C THR A 21 5.69 -0.13 -9.05
N VAL A 22 5.06 -1.01 -8.28
CA VAL A 22 3.78 -1.62 -8.66
C VAL A 22 2.68 -0.55 -8.70
N SER A 23 2.64 0.33 -7.72
CA SER A 23 1.61 1.38 -7.65
C SER A 23 1.71 2.36 -8.81
N GLU A 24 2.91 2.80 -9.17
CA GLU A 24 3.13 3.69 -10.31
C GLU A 24 2.70 3.02 -11.61
N SER A 25 3.10 1.77 -11.81
CA SER A 25 2.76 1.00 -13.01
C SER A 25 1.26 0.75 -13.10
N LEU A 26 0.63 0.41 -11.98
CA LEU A 26 -0.80 0.19 -11.92
C LEU A 26 -1.59 1.47 -12.21
N ALA A 27 -1.18 2.59 -11.63
CA ALA A 27 -1.81 3.89 -11.88
C ALA A 27 -1.73 4.26 -13.36
N ALA A 28 -0.56 4.07 -13.97
CA ALA A 28 -0.39 4.34 -15.40
C ALA A 28 -1.31 3.46 -16.25
N ARG A 29 -1.41 2.17 -15.90
CA ARG A 29 -2.26 1.22 -16.61
C ARG A 29 -3.74 1.60 -16.54
N LEU A 30 -4.19 2.09 -15.38
CA LEU A 30 -5.59 2.47 -15.16
C LEU A 30 -5.90 3.90 -15.60
N GLY A 31 -4.90 4.72 -15.86
CA GLY A 31 -5.08 6.15 -16.11
C GLY A 31 -5.46 6.92 -14.86
N TRP A 32 -5.04 6.46 -13.69
CA TRP A 32 -5.33 7.06 -12.39
C TRP A 32 -4.11 7.81 -11.87
N ALA A 33 -4.32 8.70 -10.89
CA ALA A 33 -3.22 9.35 -10.20
C ALA A 33 -2.46 8.35 -9.33
N TYR A 34 -1.18 8.62 -9.08
CA TYR A 34 -0.36 7.91 -8.12
C TYR A 34 -0.06 8.83 -6.94
N GLU A 35 -0.23 8.28 -5.73
CA GLU A 35 0.10 8.98 -4.49
C GLU A 35 1.02 8.12 -3.64
N ASP A 36 2.11 8.72 -3.17
CA ASP A 36 3.00 8.08 -2.21
C ASP A 36 2.51 8.38 -0.80
N GLY A 37 2.04 7.34 -0.10
CA GLY A 37 1.51 7.49 1.26
C GLY A 37 2.51 8.08 2.25
N ASP A 38 3.81 7.86 2.03
CA ASP A 38 4.84 8.38 2.93
C ASP A 38 4.88 9.91 2.96
N ARG A 39 4.41 10.56 1.90
CA ARG A 39 4.36 12.02 1.83
C ARG A 39 3.36 12.66 2.78
N PHE A 40 2.46 11.86 3.34
CA PHE A 40 1.42 12.35 4.25
C PHE A 40 1.86 12.38 5.71
N HIS A 41 3.08 11.93 6.01
CA HIS A 41 3.61 12.01 7.38
C HIS A 41 3.78 13.46 7.84
N PRO A 42 3.31 13.79 9.05
CA PRO A 42 3.62 15.10 9.62
C PRO A 42 5.11 15.25 9.87
N ALA A 43 5.59 16.50 9.96
CA ALA A 43 7.00 16.82 10.13
C ALA A 43 7.60 16.13 11.36
N SER A 44 6.84 15.99 12.45
CA SER A 44 7.29 15.31 13.66
C SER A 44 7.61 13.83 13.40
N ASN A 45 6.84 13.16 12.55
CA ASN A 45 7.11 11.77 12.17
C ASN A 45 8.38 11.67 11.33
N VAL A 46 8.54 12.58 10.37
CA VAL A 46 9.73 12.61 9.52
C VAL A 46 10.98 12.83 10.37
N ALA A 47 10.93 13.75 11.33
CA ALA A 47 12.04 14.02 12.25
C ALA A 47 12.38 12.77 13.08
N LYS A 48 11.37 12.08 13.59
CA LYS A 48 11.53 10.87 14.39
C LYS A 48 12.21 9.75 13.58
N MET A 49 11.71 9.52 12.36
CA MET A 49 12.29 8.51 11.46
C MET A 49 13.73 8.86 11.07
N SER A 50 14.00 10.12 10.78
CA SER A 50 15.36 10.59 10.45
C SER A 50 16.34 10.41 11.59
N ALA A 51 15.86 10.49 12.84
CA ALA A 51 16.66 10.26 14.04
C ALA A 51 16.83 8.78 14.38
N GLY A 52 16.24 7.88 13.58
CA GLY A 52 16.34 6.43 13.78
C GLY A 52 15.37 5.88 14.82
N HIS A 53 14.38 6.68 15.23
CA HIS A 53 13.38 6.24 16.21
C HIS A 53 12.16 5.63 15.49
N PRO A 54 11.65 4.48 15.97
CA PRO A 54 10.43 3.90 15.40
C PRO A 54 9.21 4.75 15.73
N LEU A 55 8.23 4.74 14.84
CA LEU A 55 6.95 5.40 15.09
C LEU A 55 6.07 4.51 15.97
N THR A 56 5.37 5.15 16.92
CA THR A 56 4.32 4.48 17.69
C THR A 56 3.02 4.47 16.89
N ASP A 57 2.02 3.73 17.36
CA ASP A 57 0.68 3.77 16.76
C ASP A 57 0.12 5.21 16.81
N GLU A 58 0.28 5.88 17.95
CA GLU A 58 -0.18 7.27 18.13
C GLU A 58 0.45 8.23 17.14
N ASP A 59 1.73 8.03 16.82
CA ASP A 59 2.42 8.82 15.79
C ASP A 59 1.77 8.63 14.42
N ARG A 60 1.23 7.43 14.16
CA ARG A 60 0.67 7.08 12.86
C ARG A 60 -0.75 7.58 12.65
N TRP A 61 -1.52 7.81 13.72
CA TRP A 61 -2.91 8.22 13.58
C TRP A 61 -3.09 9.47 12.69
N PRO A 62 -2.35 10.57 12.91
CA PRO A 62 -2.48 11.75 12.03
C PRO A 62 -2.09 11.46 10.58
N TRP A 63 -1.08 10.63 10.38
CA TRP A 63 -0.63 10.24 9.05
C TRP A 63 -1.72 9.47 8.30
N LEU A 64 -2.27 8.45 8.93
CA LEU A 64 -3.34 7.63 8.34
C LEU A 64 -4.60 8.46 8.10
N GLN A 65 -4.92 9.36 9.02
CA GLN A 65 -6.05 10.26 8.87
C GLN A 65 -5.87 11.21 7.68
N ALA A 66 -4.66 11.70 7.46
CA ALA A 66 -4.37 12.55 6.31
C ALA A 66 -4.59 11.82 4.99
N ILE A 67 -4.22 10.54 4.92
CA ILE A 67 -4.47 9.71 3.73
C ILE A 67 -5.97 9.48 3.56
N ALA A 68 -6.68 9.17 4.64
CA ALA A 68 -8.14 8.97 4.60
C ALA A 68 -8.86 10.23 4.11
N ASP A 69 -8.44 11.40 4.58
CA ASP A 69 -8.98 12.68 4.14
C ASP A 69 -8.73 12.92 2.66
N LYS A 70 -7.55 12.54 2.16
CA LYS A 70 -7.25 12.63 0.71
C LYS A 70 -8.19 11.73 -0.09
N ILE A 71 -8.45 10.51 0.39
CA ILE A 71 -9.37 9.59 -0.27
C ILE A 71 -10.78 10.18 -0.32
N ASP A 72 -11.23 10.81 0.76
CA ASP A 72 -12.54 11.47 0.81
C ASP A 72 -12.63 12.57 -0.24
N ARG A 73 -11.57 13.36 -0.41
CA ARG A 73 -11.52 14.41 -1.42
C ARG A 73 -11.56 13.85 -2.84
N LEU A 74 -10.84 12.74 -3.08
CA LEU A 74 -10.86 12.07 -4.39
C LEU A 74 -12.28 11.59 -4.71
N SER A 75 -12.93 10.96 -3.76
CA SER A 75 -14.29 10.47 -3.95
C SER A 75 -15.25 11.62 -4.24
N ALA A 76 -15.14 12.73 -3.53
CA ALA A 76 -16.00 13.89 -3.70
C ALA A 76 -15.81 14.56 -5.06
N SER A 77 -14.60 14.55 -5.61
CA SER A 77 -14.29 15.18 -6.90
C SER A 77 -14.43 14.23 -8.09
N GLY A 78 -14.73 12.96 -7.86
CA GLY A 78 -14.80 11.95 -8.92
C GLY A 78 -13.44 11.52 -9.45
N GLU A 79 -12.36 11.86 -8.77
CA GLU A 79 -11.01 11.46 -9.13
C GLU A 79 -10.68 10.08 -8.55
N ARG A 80 -9.67 9.42 -9.12
CA ARG A 80 -9.23 8.10 -8.69
C ARG A 80 -7.72 8.07 -8.53
N ALA A 81 -7.24 7.30 -7.55
CA ALA A 81 -5.81 7.19 -7.30
C ALA A 81 -5.41 5.80 -6.81
N VAL A 82 -4.16 5.46 -7.09
CA VAL A 82 -3.45 4.32 -6.48
C VAL A 82 -2.52 4.90 -5.42
N ILE A 83 -2.64 4.44 -4.19
CA ILE A 83 -1.90 4.95 -3.04
C ILE A 83 -0.99 3.85 -2.52
N ALA A 84 0.31 4.11 -2.47
CA ALA A 84 1.26 3.19 -1.85
C ALA A 84 1.35 3.51 -0.35
N CYS A 85 0.99 2.55 0.49
CA CYS A 85 1.00 2.73 1.95
C CYS A 85 1.23 1.37 2.60
N SER A 86 2.19 1.27 3.52
CA SER A 86 2.51 -0.01 4.15
C SER A 86 1.31 -0.67 4.82
N ALA A 87 0.52 0.06 5.58
CA ALA A 87 -0.77 -0.36 6.17
C ALA A 87 -0.73 -1.76 6.79
N LEU A 88 0.32 -2.04 7.57
CA LEU A 88 0.63 -3.41 8.03
C LEU A 88 -0.38 -3.97 9.02
N LYS A 89 -0.98 -3.14 9.86
CA LYS A 89 -1.96 -3.59 10.86
C LYS A 89 -3.39 -3.35 10.39
N ARG A 90 -4.29 -4.24 10.81
CA ARG A 90 -5.71 -4.10 10.52
C ARG A 90 -6.26 -2.74 10.95
N VAL A 91 -5.87 -2.27 12.12
CA VAL A 91 -6.35 -0.98 12.64
C VAL A 91 -5.92 0.18 11.74
N TYR A 92 -4.75 0.10 11.11
CA TYR A 92 -4.31 1.11 10.15
C TYR A 92 -5.23 1.10 8.92
N ARG A 93 -5.53 -0.07 8.40
CA ARG A 93 -6.42 -0.22 7.24
C ARG A 93 -7.85 0.23 7.55
N ASP A 94 -8.32 -0.03 8.77
CA ASP A 94 -9.65 0.42 9.20
C ASP A 94 -9.76 1.95 9.18
N ILE A 95 -8.70 2.66 9.54
CA ILE A 95 -8.68 4.13 9.47
C ILE A 95 -8.73 4.59 8.01
N LEU A 96 -8.00 3.94 7.13
CA LEU A 96 -7.97 4.31 5.70
C LEU A 96 -9.32 4.06 5.05
N VAL A 97 -9.94 2.92 5.33
CA VAL A 97 -11.20 2.51 4.71
C VAL A 97 -12.40 3.18 5.36
N HIS A 98 -12.40 3.30 6.68
CA HIS A 98 -13.44 3.92 7.53
C HIS A 98 -14.88 3.71 7.01
N GLY A 99 -15.21 2.44 6.71
CA GLY A 99 -16.57 2.05 6.32
C GLY A 99 -16.93 2.31 4.86
N ARG A 100 -15.99 2.81 4.05
CA ARG A 100 -16.25 3.07 2.63
C ARG A 100 -16.19 1.77 1.82
N ASP A 101 -17.07 1.65 0.84
CA ASP A 101 -17.09 0.50 -0.08
C ASP A 101 -16.35 0.75 -1.40
N ASP A 102 -15.84 1.97 -1.59
CA ASP A 102 -15.16 2.41 -2.82
C ASP A 102 -13.63 2.43 -2.68
N ILE A 103 -13.10 1.72 -1.69
CA ILE A 103 -11.65 1.54 -1.48
C ILE A 103 -11.35 0.05 -1.52
N ARG A 104 -10.32 -0.35 -2.27
CA ARG A 104 -9.84 -1.73 -2.26
C ARG A 104 -8.40 -1.77 -1.76
N ILE A 105 -8.14 -2.76 -0.93
CA ILE A 105 -6.78 -3.06 -0.46
C ILE A 105 -6.14 -4.05 -1.42
N VAL A 106 -4.92 -3.75 -1.88
CA VAL A 106 -4.11 -4.65 -2.69
C VAL A 106 -2.91 -5.06 -1.84
N PHE A 107 -2.80 -6.34 -1.53
CA PHE A 107 -1.71 -6.86 -0.70
C PHE A 107 -0.66 -7.51 -1.60
N LEU A 108 0.56 -6.94 -1.56
CA LEU A 108 1.72 -7.50 -2.24
C LEU A 108 2.34 -8.56 -1.33
N ASP A 109 2.07 -9.84 -1.64
CA ASP A 109 2.44 -10.97 -0.81
C ASP A 109 3.76 -11.58 -1.28
N GLY A 110 4.72 -11.64 -0.37
CA GLY A 110 6.01 -12.28 -0.62
C GLY A 110 6.60 -12.81 0.67
N THR A 111 7.45 -13.83 0.55
CA THR A 111 8.15 -14.37 1.71
C THR A 111 9.24 -13.40 2.17
N GLN A 112 9.61 -13.52 3.43
CA GLN A 112 10.71 -12.72 3.99
C GLN A 112 12.01 -12.95 3.22
N ASP A 113 12.30 -14.20 2.84
CA ASP A 113 13.50 -14.57 2.10
C ASP A 113 13.53 -13.92 0.72
N LEU A 114 12.41 -13.96 0.00
CA LEU A 114 12.32 -13.35 -1.34
C LEU A 114 12.55 -11.84 -1.26
N ILE A 115 11.96 -11.18 -0.29
CA ILE A 115 12.09 -9.73 -0.13
C ILE A 115 13.51 -9.38 0.31
N ALA A 116 14.09 -10.16 1.23
CA ALA A 116 15.49 -9.96 1.64
C ALA A 116 16.44 -10.06 0.46
N ASP A 117 16.24 -11.06 -0.41
CA ASP A 117 17.06 -11.23 -1.62
C ASP A 117 16.93 -10.04 -2.57
N ARG A 118 15.72 -9.52 -2.75
CA ARG A 118 15.49 -8.34 -3.60
C ARG A 118 16.15 -7.09 -3.05
N LEU A 119 16.08 -6.88 -1.73
CA LEU A 119 16.72 -5.74 -1.08
C LEU A 119 18.25 -5.83 -1.19
N ALA A 120 18.81 -7.04 -1.04
CA ALA A 120 20.25 -7.25 -1.16
C ALA A 120 20.75 -6.98 -2.60
N ALA A 121 19.92 -7.25 -3.61
CA ALA A 121 20.26 -7.00 -5.01
C ALA A 121 20.18 -5.51 -5.40
N ARG A 122 19.52 -4.68 -4.59
CA ARG A 122 19.38 -3.25 -4.88
C ARG A 122 20.62 -2.49 -4.41
N LYS A 123 21.32 -1.86 -5.38
CA LYS A 123 22.46 -0.99 -5.04
C LYS A 123 21.96 0.29 -4.38
N GLY A 124 22.56 0.64 -3.25
CA GLY A 124 22.23 1.89 -2.53
C GLY A 124 21.06 1.79 -1.58
N HIS A 125 20.36 0.67 -1.52
CA HIS A 125 19.30 0.45 -0.56
C HIS A 125 19.73 -0.60 0.46
N PHE A 126 20.08 -0.14 1.66
CA PHE A 126 20.40 -1.03 2.76
C PHE A 126 19.26 -1.00 3.76
N MET A 127 18.67 -2.18 3.99
CA MET A 127 17.71 -2.37 5.08
C MET A 127 18.30 -3.40 6.02
N PRO A 128 18.51 -3.07 7.30
CA PRO A 128 18.98 -4.06 8.26
C PRO A 128 18.01 -5.26 8.31
N PRO A 129 18.52 -6.51 8.35
CA PRO A 129 17.65 -7.69 8.42
C PRO A 129 16.66 -7.65 9.58
N ASP A 130 17.06 -7.05 10.71
CA ASP A 130 16.19 -6.93 11.89
C ASP A 130 14.98 -6.05 11.62
N LEU A 131 15.14 -5.00 10.80
CA LEU A 131 14.04 -4.11 10.46
C LEU A 131 13.02 -4.83 9.58
N LEU A 132 13.48 -5.60 8.60
CA LEU A 132 12.59 -6.41 7.76
C LEU A 132 11.85 -7.46 8.59
N ALA A 133 12.55 -8.16 9.47
CA ALA A 133 11.95 -9.14 10.37
C ALA A 133 10.88 -8.48 11.26
N SER A 134 11.17 -7.28 11.75
CA SER A 134 10.21 -6.50 12.55
C SER A 134 8.94 -6.19 11.78
N GLN A 135 9.07 -5.83 10.50
CA GLN A 135 7.90 -5.55 9.66
C GLN A 135 7.05 -6.81 9.44
N PHE A 136 7.67 -7.96 9.22
CA PHE A 136 6.93 -9.22 9.11
C PHE A 136 6.23 -9.60 10.41
N ARG A 137 6.83 -9.31 11.56
CA ARG A 137 6.18 -9.52 12.86
C ARG A 137 4.99 -8.58 13.08
N THR A 138 5.09 -7.36 12.56
CA THR A 138 4.02 -6.36 12.67
C THR A 138 2.88 -6.63 11.68
N LEU A 139 3.19 -7.26 10.55
CA LEU A 139 2.23 -7.50 9.48
C LEU A 139 1.06 -8.35 9.96
N GLU A 140 -0.14 -7.78 9.87
CA GLU A 140 -1.40 -8.51 10.01
C GLU A 140 -1.98 -8.69 8.62
N ARG A 141 -1.96 -9.91 8.13
CA ARG A 141 -2.44 -10.20 6.78
C ARG A 141 -3.91 -9.81 6.65
N PRO A 142 -4.31 -9.20 5.52
CA PRO A 142 -5.72 -8.84 5.33
C PRO A 142 -6.62 -10.07 5.43
N SER A 143 -7.71 -9.91 6.15
CA SER A 143 -8.69 -10.99 6.31
C SER A 143 -9.71 -10.98 5.17
N PRO A 144 -10.40 -12.11 4.91
CA PRO A 144 -11.37 -12.17 3.81
C PRO A 144 -12.46 -11.10 3.86
N ASN A 145 -12.87 -10.66 5.06
CA ASN A 145 -13.90 -9.63 5.18
C ASN A 145 -13.44 -8.23 4.75
N GLU A 146 -12.12 -8.03 4.59
CA GLU A 146 -11.58 -6.80 4.00
C GLU A 146 -11.64 -6.83 2.47
N ARG A 147 -11.98 -7.96 1.89
CA ARG A 147 -12.04 -8.21 0.44
C ARG A 147 -10.73 -7.80 -0.27
N PRO A 148 -9.56 -8.24 0.25
CA PRO A 148 -8.29 -7.82 -0.33
C PRO A 148 -8.07 -8.45 -1.70
N ILE A 149 -7.34 -7.72 -2.55
CA ILE A 149 -6.72 -8.30 -3.73
C ILE A 149 -5.34 -8.75 -3.32
N ILE A 150 -5.09 -10.05 -3.32
CA ILE A 150 -3.81 -10.61 -2.91
C ILE A 150 -3.07 -11.06 -4.16
N VAL A 151 -1.85 -10.57 -4.34
CA VAL A 151 -1.01 -10.93 -5.48
C VAL A 151 0.39 -11.33 -4.99
N SER A 152 0.93 -12.39 -5.58
CA SER A 152 2.31 -12.79 -5.33
C SER A 152 3.25 -11.81 -6.03
N ILE A 153 4.30 -11.39 -5.33
CA ILE A 153 5.33 -10.53 -5.92
C ILE A 153 6.45 -11.33 -6.58
N ASP A 154 6.36 -12.66 -6.58
CA ASP A 154 7.32 -13.52 -7.26
C ASP A 154 7.00 -13.58 -8.75
N ALA A 155 7.04 -12.42 -9.40
CA ALA A 155 6.74 -12.25 -10.81
C ALA A 155 7.24 -10.87 -11.28
N PRO A 156 7.37 -10.65 -12.61
CA PRO A 156 7.65 -9.31 -13.13
C PRO A 156 6.52 -8.35 -12.81
N VAL A 157 6.86 -7.06 -12.72
CA VAL A 157 5.90 -5.99 -12.37
C VAL A 157 4.67 -6.03 -13.29
N GLU A 158 4.86 -6.21 -14.58
CA GLU A 158 3.75 -6.24 -15.54
C GLU A 158 2.75 -7.35 -15.24
N ARG A 159 3.24 -8.52 -14.83
CA ARG A 159 2.36 -9.64 -14.45
C ARG A 159 1.63 -9.36 -13.15
N ILE A 160 2.31 -8.74 -12.19
CA ILE A 160 1.68 -8.34 -10.92
C ILE A 160 0.52 -7.37 -11.20
N VAL A 161 0.77 -6.38 -12.05
CA VAL A 161 -0.27 -5.40 -12.44
C VAL A 161 -1.42 -6.08 -13.18
N ASP A 162 -1.12 -6.99 -14.11
CA ASP A 162 -2.15 -7.76 -14.83
C ASP A 162 -3.03 -8.56 -13.85
N ASP A 163 -2.42 -9.19 -12.86
CA ASP A 163 -3.16 -9.95 -11.83
C ASP A 163 -4.08 -9.04 -11.02
N ILE A 164 -3.60 -7.87 -10.64
CA ILE A 164 -4.42 -6.90 -9.90
C ILE A 164 -5.62 -6.46 -10.74
N VAL A 165 -5.38 -6.07 -11.97
CA VAL A 165 -6.45 -5.61 -12.88
C VAL A 165 -7.48 -6.71 -13.11
N SER A 166 -7.01 -7.95 -13.28
CA SER A 166 -7.88 -9.12 -13.45
C SER A 166 -8.78 -9.33 -12.24
N GLN A 167 -8.23 -9.22 -11.03
CA GLN A 167 -9.01 -9.41 -9.80
C GLN A 167 -9.97 -8.25 -9.53
N LEU A 168 -9.68 -7.08 -10.06
CA LEU A 168 -10.59 -5.95 -9.97
C LEU A 168 -11.82 -6.11 -10.84
N ASN A 169 -11.81 -7.03 -11.79
CA ASN A 169 -12.87 -7.22 -12.78
C ASN A 169 -13.19 -5.93 -13.53
N LEU A 170 -12.16 -5.09 -13.74
CA LEU A 170 -12.33 -3.89 -14.52
C LEU A 170 -12.29 -4.24 -15.99
N VAL A 171 -13.41 -4.02 -16.67
CA VAL A 171 -13.44 -4.14 -18.12
C VAL A 171 -12.67 -2.96 -18.68
N SER A 172 -11.66 -3.22 -19.51
CA SER A 172 -10.96 -2.15 -20.20
C SER A 172 -11.95 -1.33 -21.01
N PRO A 173 -11.93 -0.01 -20.92
CA PRO A 173 -12.80 0.83 -21.74
C PRO A 173 -12.51 0.66 -23.23
#